data_4c7af89ec87534c37d4e05258cc8c3de
#
_entry.id   4c7af89ec87534c37d4e05258cc8c3de
#
_cell.length_a   1.000
_cell.length_b   1.000
_cell.length_c   1.000
_cell.angle_alpha   90.00
_cell.angle_beta   90.00
_cell.angle_gamma   90.00
#
_symmetry.space_group_name_H-M   'P 1'
#
loop_
_entity.id
_entity.type
_entity.pdbx_description
1 polymer ?
#
loop_
_entity_poly.entity_id
_entity_poly.type
_entity_poly.pdbx_seq_one_letter_code
_entity_poly.pdbx_strand_id
1 'polypeptide(L)'
;MNFKQLGISDPLIHKLAAQGIDEPTAVQEKAIPIVLEGRDIIAQAQTGTGKTLAFILPILEKLDPSNGSTQALIVTPTRELALQITSEVKKLIEGMPDLNVLAVYGGQDVEKQLHKLQKQTQIVVATPGRLLDHLRRGTVQLEEVSFLVLDEADQMLHIGFLNEMELIISQTPASRQTMLFSATMPDDIRKLSKKHLKEPESIRIEKTYVPEKAIEQLAIFTTDRAKQNALISRIREDRPFMAIIFCRTIRRATKLYDALKSQRFSCEELHGDLTQAKREKVMKKFRDAEIQFLIATDVAARGLDVEGVTHVYNYDIPQDSESYVHRIGRTGRAGKDGLAVTFYAEKDEAALKAIEQELNIRLPKEESAATANSTADGEKSSSGDKPKNRSDRDRRAGGAESRRRTGGRSEGRGSREVRSTRSGERRTRSNEARRADGESRSYSHDERRENGRRSGDRRSLSDGRKSSGGRSAERNPRPDGTHSSGGRSRDSQRSRRSDGTGSRREQGPASNGSRGPGRGRR
;
A
#
# COMPACT_ATOMS: atom_id res chain seq x y z
N MET A 1 -0.77 10.91 -30.16
CA MET A 1 -2.08 11.62 -30.02
C MET A 1 -2.00 12.60 -28.86
N ASN A 2 -2.81 13.67 -28.85
CA ASN A 2 -2.91 14.55 -27.68
C ASN A 2 -4.22 14.29 -26.94
N PHE A 3 -4.38 14.79 -25.71
CA PHE A 3 -5.58 14.56 -24.89
C PHE A 3 -6.87 15.06 -25.56
N LYS A 4 -6.82 16.14 -26.34
CA LYS A 4 -7.99 16.65 -27.08
C LYS A 4 -8.46 15.68 -28.15
N GLN A 5 -7.52 15.04 -28.84
CA GLN A 5 -7.84 14.01 -29.85
C GLN A 5 -8.41 12.73 -29.19
N LEU A 6 -8.12 12.49 -27.93
CA LEU A 6 -8.69 11.40 -27.15
C LEU A 6 -10.10 11.69 -26.61
N GLY A 7 -10.62 12.91 -26.80
CA GLY A 7 -11.96 13.31 -26.36
C GLY A 7 -12.00 13.97 -24.98
N ILE A 8 -10.85 14.41 -24.45
CA ILE A 8 -10.77 15.13 -23.16
C ILE A 8 -10.99 16.62 -23.39
N SER A 9 -11.81 17.24 -22.52
CA SER A 9 -12.20 18.64 -22.58
C SER A 9 -11.06 19.60 -22.22
N ASP A 10 -11.11 20.81 -22.78
CA ASP A 10 -10.10 21.84 -22.55
C ASP A 10 -9.89 22.17 -21.05
N PRO A 11 -10.93 22.22 -20.16
CA PRO A 11 -10.73 22.43 -18.71
C PRO A 11 -9.84 21.38 -18.07
N LEU A 12 -10.03 20.09 -18.37
CA LEU A 12 -9.19 19.01 -17.84
C LEU A 12 -7.77 19.04 -18.44
N ILE A 13 -7.65 19.36 -19.74
CA ILE A 13 -6.34 19.53 -20.38
C ILE A 13 -5.53 20.65 -19.71
N HIS A 14 -6.14 21.78 -19.39
CA HIS A 14 -5.47 22.86 -18.66
C HIS A 14 -5.00 22.40 -17.28
N LYS A 15 -5.79 21.56 -16.57
CA LYS A 15 -5.39 20.98 -15.28
C LYS A 15 -4.22 20.00 -15.40
N LEU A 16 -4.15 19.25 -16.48
CA LEU A 16 -3.02 18.36 -16.78
C LEU A 16 -1.75 19.16 -17.09
N ALA A 17 -1.85 20.17 -17.96
CA ALA A 17 -0.73 21.03 -18.32
C ALA A 17 -0.16 21.78 -17.10
N ALA A 18 -1.02 22.22 -16.15
CA ALA A 18 -0.59 22.83 -14.89
C ALA A 18 0.19 21.86 -13.98
N GLN A 19 0.07 20.54 -14.22
CA GLN A 19 0.82 19.49 -13.53
C GLN A 19 2.03 18.99 -14.36
N GLY A 20 2.32 19.62 -15.53
CA GLY A 20 3.40 19.21 -16.43
C GLY A 20 3.09 17.94 -17.20
N ILE A 21 1.80 17.63 -17.42
CA ILE A 21 1.33 16.45 -18.17
C ILE A 21 0.77 16.94 -19.49
N ASP A 22 1.61 16.94 -20.52
CA ASP A 22 1.27 17.51 -21.83
C ASP A 22 0.87 16.44 -22.85
N GLU A 23 1.41 15.23 -22.72
CA GLU A 23 1.19 14.13 -23.65
C GLU A 23 0.63 12.89 -22.95
N PRO A 24 -0.33 12.18 -23.60
CA PRO A 24 -0.86 10.93 -23.05
C PRO A 24 0.14 9.78 -23.17
N THR A 25 0.13 8.90 -22.17
CA THR A 25 0.89 7.66 -22.21
C THR A 25 0.20 6.60 -23.07
N ALA A 26 0.93 5.55 -23.48
CA ALA A 26 0.39 4.47 -24.32
C ALA A 26 -0.87 3.79 -23.74
N VAL A 27 -1.00 3.66 -22.41
CA VAL A 27 -2.21 3.11 -21.80
C VAL A 27 -3.38 4.10 -21.88
N GLN A 28 -3.10 5.40 -21.72
CA GLN A 28 -4.11 6.45 -21.84
C GLN A 28 -4.62 6.57 -23.28
N GLU A 29 -3.73 6.56 -24.27
CA GLU A 29 -4.11 6.60 -25.69
C GLU A 29 -5.06 5.48 -26.09
N LYS A 30 -4.82 4.26 -25.55
CA LYS A 30 -5.66 3.09 -25.85
C LYS A 30 -6.94 3.04 -25.02
N ALA A 31 -6.89 3.40 -23.73
CA ALA A 31 -8.00 3.20 -22.81
C ALA A 31 -9.05 4.33 -22.88
N ILE A 32 -8.62 5.59 -22.95
CA ILE A 32 -9.53 6.74 -22.85
C ILE A 32 -10.64 6.69 -23.89
N PRO A 33 -10.37 6.49 -25.21
CA PRO A 33 -11.43 6.46 -26.21
C PRO A 33 -12.46 5.35 -25.95
N ILE A 34 -11.99 4.14 -25.59
CA ILE A 34 -12.85 2.98 -25.35
C ILE A 34 -13.76 3.20 -24.13
N VAL A 35 -13.20 3.80 -23.06
CA VAL A 35 -13.98 4.15 -21.87
C VAL A 35 -15.00 5.24 -22.18
N LEU A 36 -14.66 6.22 -23.00
CA LEU A 36 -15.60 7.24 -23.47
C LEU A 36 -16.73 6.66 -24.36
N GLU A 37 -16.49 5.57 -25.07
CA GLU A 37 -17.51 4.82 -25.81
C GLU A 37 -18.47 4.03 -24.87
N GLY A 38 -18.16 3.91 -23.58
CA GLY A 38 -18.98 3.18 -22.61
C GLY A 38 -18.71 1.68 -22.56
N ARG A 39 -17.59 1.21 -23.12
CA ARG A 39 -17.21 -0.20 -23.16
C ARG A 39 -16.39 -0.59 -21.93
N ASP A 40 -16.56 -1.81 -21.48
CA ASP A 40 -15.72 -2.38 -20.41
C ASP A 40 -14.30 -2.62 -20.92
N ILE A 41 -13.30 -2.50 -20.05
CA ILE A 41 -11.90 -2.72 -20.40
C ILE A 41 -11.17 -3.63 -19.41
N ILE A 42 -10.23 -4.39 -19.94
CA ILE A 42 -9.16 -5.04 -19.17
C ILE A 42 -7.84 -4.43 -19.62
N ALA A 43 -7.23 -3.61 -18.77
CA ALA A 43 -5.96 -2.97 -19.07
C ALA A 43 -4.81 -3.66 -18.31
N GLN A 44 -4.00 -4.42 -19.05
CA GLN A 44 -2.79 -5.02 -18.50
C GLN A 44 -1.61 -4.07 -18.70
N ALA A 45 -1.20 -3.38 -17.63
CA ALA A 45 -0.11 -2.42 -17.64
C ALA A 45 0.56 -2.32 -16.27
N GLN A 46 1.87 -2.07 -16.24
CA GLN A 46 2.66 -1.95 -15.00
C GLN A 46 2.32 -0.67 -14.22
N THR A 47 2.76 -0.60 -12.95
CA THR A 47 2.68 0.64 -12.14
C THR A 47 3.59 1.71 -12.77
N GLY A 48 3.17 2.98 -12.70
CA GLY A 48 3.92 4.10 -13.28
C GLY A 48 3.67 4.36 -14.77
N THR A 49 2.82 3.56 -15.45
CA THR A 49 2.47 3.75 -16.87
C THR A 49 1.36 4.80 -17.09
N GLY A 50 0.84 5.44 -16.05
CA GLY A 50 -0.23 6.43 -16.16
C GLY A 50 -1.65 5.86 -16.11
N LYS A 51 -1.85 4.62 -15.59
CA LYS A 51 -3.17 3.98 -15.45
C LYS A 51 -4.21 4.85 -14.77
N THR A 52 -3.81 5.57 -13.72
CA THR A 52 -4.71 6.40 -12.92
C THR A 52 -5.45 7.43 -13.77
N LEU A 53 -4.75 8.16 -14.62
CA LEU A 53 -5.38 9.12 -15.53
C LEU A 53 -6.16 8.44 -16.66
N ALA A 54 -5.79 7.22 -17.06
CA ALA A 54 -6.51 6.46 -18.09
C ALA A 54 -7.96 6.16 -17.71
N PHE A 55 -8.28 6.03 -16.41
CA PHE A 55 -9.66 5.87 -15.95
C PHE A 55 -10.27 7.14 -15.35
N ILE A 56 -9.49 7.98 -14.65
CA ILE A 56 -10.04 9.19 -14.03
C ILE A 56 -10.55 10.17 -15.08
N LEU A 57 -9.78 10.45 -16.14
CA LEU A 57 -10.14 11.44 -17.13
C LEU A 57 -11.49 11.14 -17.81
N PRO A 58 -11.70 9.95 -18.40
CA PRO A 58 -12.99 9.65 -19.04
C PRO A 58 -14.14 9.55 -18.03
N ILE A 59 -13.90 9.16 -16.78
CA ILE A 59 -14.92 9.20 -15.73
C ILE A 59 -15.35 10.66 -15.48
N LEU A 60 -14.40 11.58 -15.28
CA LEU A 60 -14.70 13.00 -15.03
C LEU A 60 -15.48 13.66 -16.18
N GLU A 61 -15.23 13.25 -17.44
CA GLU A 61 -15.98 13.72 -18.59
C GLU A 61 -17.45 13.27 -18.61
N LYS A 62 -17.77 12.18 -17.92
CA LYS A 62 -19.09 11.53 -17.96
C LYS A 62 -19.90 11.66 -16.70
N LEU A 63 -19.30 12.14 -15.60
CA LEU A 63 -20.04 12.37 -14.36
C LEU A 63 -21.06 13.49 -14.51
N ASP A 64 -22.22 13.30 -13.90
CA ASP A 64 -23.22 14.35 -13.73
C ASP A 64 -22.98 15.08 -12.39
N PRO A 65 -22.47 16.32 -12.41
CA PRO A 65 -22.24 17.07 -11.18
C PRO A 65 -23.51 17.38 -10.39
N SER A 66 -24.67 17.44 -11.06
CA SER A 66 -25.97 17.72 -10.43
C SER A 66 -26.51 16.53 -9.64
N ASN A 67 -26.06 15.31 -9.95
CA ASN A 67 -26.42 14.11 -9.20
C ASN A 67 -25.46 13.91 -8.01
N GLY A 68 -25.98 14.10 -6.80
CA GLY A 68 -25.22 13.97 -5.55
C GLY A 68 -24.88 12.53 -5.14
N SER A 69 -25.38 11.51 -5.85
CA SER A 69 -25.14 10.10 -5.54
C SER A 69 -23.75 9.65 -5.95
N THR A 70 -23.29 8.51 -5.42
CA THR A 70 -22.03 7.90 -5.84
C THR A 70 -22.17 7.31 -7.22
N GLN A 71 -21.51 7.92 -8.21
CA GLN A 71 -21.54 7.51 -9.61
C GLN A 71 -20.30 6.72 -10.02
N ALA A 72 -19.15 6.98 -9.37
CA ALA A 72 -17.90 6.27 -9.64
C ALA A 72 -17.35 5.62 -8.36
N LEU A 73 -17.06 4.33 -8.45
CA LEU A 73 -16.39 3.55 -7.41
C LEU A 73 -15.06 3.04 -7.92
N ILE A 74 -13.97 3.39 -7.21
CA ILE A 74 -12.61 2.95 -7.49
C ILE A 74 -12.15 2.08 -6.32
N VAL A 75 -11.91 0.81 -6.57
CA VAL A 75 -11.45 -0.15 -5.55
C VAL A 75 -9.96 -0.41 -5.71
N THR A 76 -9.22 -0.31 -4.62
CA THR A 76 -7.75 -0.41 -4.59
C THR A 76 -7.26 -1.29 -3.45
N PRO A 77 -6.11 -1.98 -3.57
CA PRO A 77 -5.61 -2.88 -2.54
C PRO A 77 -5.18 -2.20 -1.23
N THR A 78 -4.68 -0.96 -1.32
CA THR A 78 -4.03 -0.30 -0.19
C THR A 78 -4.60 1.08 0.10
N ARG A 79 -4.46 1.49 1.37
CA ARG A 79 -4.89 2.82 1.84
C ARG A 79 -4.10 3.93 1.16
N GLU A 80 -2.83 3.70 0.96
CA GLU A 80 -1.90 4.64 0.35
C GLU A 80 -2.29 4.94 -1.09
N LEU A 81 -2.62 3.89 -1.87
CA LEU A 81 -3.10 4.05 -3.25
C LEU A 81 -4.46 4.75 -3.29
N ALA A 82 -5.38 4.41 -2.37
CA ALA A 82 -6.66 5.11 -2.27
C ALA A 82 -6.48 6.62 -2.01
N LEU A 83 -5.56 6.98 -1.12
CA LEU A 83 -5.24 8.38 -0.82
C LEU A 83 -4.57 9.07 -2.00
N GLN A 84 -3.67 8.40 -2.69
CA GLN A 84 -2.98 8.92 -3.87
C GLN A 84 -4.00 9.23 -4.98
N ILE A 85 -4.84 8.25 -5.36
CA ILE A 85 -5.88 8.45 -6.39
C ILE A 85 -6.83 9.57 -5.97
N THR A 86 -7.25 9.61 -4.69
CA THR A 86 -8.09 10.70 -4.19
C THR A 86 -7.41 12.07 -4.31
N SER A 87 -6.10 12.14 -4.09
CA SER A 87 -5.33 13.38 -4.25
C SER A 87 -5.26 13.81 -5.72
N GLU A 88 -5.05 12.87 -6.64
CA GLU A 88 -5.04 13.15 -8.09
C GLU A 88 -6.41 13.64 -8.57
N VAL A 89 -7.49 12.96 -8.16
CA VAL A 89 -8.86 13.42 -8.49
C VAL A 89 -9.09 14.84 -7.98
N LYS A 90 -8.71 15.15 -6.73
CA LYS A 90 -8.89 16.51 -6.16
C LYS A 90 -8.19 17.59 -6.95
N LYS A 91 -6.99 17.35 -7.45
CA LYS A 91 -6.26 18.32 -8.31
C LYS A 91 -7.01 18.59 -9.62
N LEU A 92 -7.62 17.54 -10.20
CA LEU A 92 -8.36 17.64 -11.45
C LEU A 92 -9.71 18.36 -11.27
N ILE A 93 -10.44 18.09 -10.16
CA ILE A 93 -11.74 18.70 -9.89
C ILE A 93 -11.64 20.04 -9.14
N GLU A 94 -10.45 20.57 -8.89
CA GLU A 94 -10.26 21.87 -8.27
C GLU A 94 -10.96 22.96 -9.09
N GLY A 95 -11.85 23.73 -8.45
CA GLY A 95 -12.69 24.72 -9.13
C GLY A 95 -13.98 24.15 -9.74
N MET A 96 -14.31 22.86 -9.49
CA MET A 96 -15.59 22.23 -9.82
C MET A 96 -16.34 21.96 -8.50
N PRO A 97 -17.14 22.93 -7.99
CA PRO A 97 -17.68 22.89 -6.62
C PRO A 97 -18.67 21.75 -6.38
N ASP A 98 -19.31 21.25 -7.43
CA ASP A 98 -20.35 20.23 -7.35
C ASP A 98 -19.79 18.80 -7.42
N LEU A 99 -18.49 18.63 -7.70
CA LEU A 99 -17.83 17.32 -7.70
C LEU A 99 -17.03 17.09 -6.42
N ASN A 100 -17.31 15.97 -5.77
CA ASN A 100 -16.65 15.57 -4.55
C ASN A 100 -16.06 14.16 -4.66
N VAL A 101 -14.88 13.97 -4.09
CA VAL A 101 -14.23 12.67 -3.97
C VAL A 101 -13.90 12.34 -2.52
N LEU A 102 -14.15 11.10 -2.13
CA LEU A 102 -13.89 10.60 -0.79
C LEU A 102 -13.08 9.31 -0.81
N ALA A 103 -12.02 9.27 0.01
CA ALA A 103 -11.29 8.04 0.30
C ALA A 103 -11.92 7.28 1.48
N VAL A 104 -12.23 5.98 1.27
CA VAL A 104 -12.84 5.06 2.24
C VAL A 104 -11.86 3.92 2.52
N TYR A 105 -11.11 4.02 3.64
CA TYR A 105 -10.07 3.06 3.98
C TYR A 105 -9.99 2.81 5.49
N GLY A 106 -9.38 1.70 5.87
CA GLY A 106 -9.29 1.29 7.28
C GLY A 106 -8.30 2.12 8.10
N GLY A 107 -8.49 2.18 9.43
CA GLY A 107 -7.59 2.85 10.36
C GLY A 107 -7.90 4.32 10.63
N GLN A 108 -8.94 4.86 10.01
CA GLN A 108 -9.54 6.13 10.39
C GLN A 108 -10.82 5.91 11.21
N ASP A 109 -11.20 6.94 11.96
CA ASP A 109 -12.46 6.99 12.68
C ASP A 109 -13.63 6.93 11.70
N VAL A 110 -14.50 5.96 11.89
CA VAL A 110 -15.68 5.72 11.05
C VAL A 110 -16.61 6.94 11.08
N GLU A 111 -16.78 7.58 12.24
CA GLU A 111 -17.66 8.74 12.40
C GLU A 111 -17.20 9.93 11.57
N LYS A 112 -15.88 10.15 11.48
CA LYS A 112 -15.34 11.24 10.63
C LYS A 112 -15.52 10.95 9.14
N GLN A 113 -15.52 9.69 8.73
CA GLN A 113 -15.84 9.30 7.35
C GLN A 113 -17.34 9.45 7.10
N LEU A 114 -18.19 9.08 8.06
CA LEU A 114 -19.66 9.25 8.00
C LEU A 114 -20.07 10.70 7.72
N HIS A 115 -19.53 11.66 8.48
CA HIS A 115 -19.82 13.08 8.24
C HIS A 115 -19.42 13.57 6.83
N LYS A 116 -18.41 12.96 6.24
CA LYS A 116 -18.00 13.28 4.86
C LYS A 116 -18.87 12.58 3.82
N LEU A 117 -19.33 11.37 4.09
CA LEU A 117 -20.24 10.59 3.24
C LEU A 117 -21.66 11.18 3.20
N GLN A 118 -22.08 11.89 4.27
CA GLN A 118 -23.36 12.61 4.30
C GLN A 118 -23.39 13.83 3.35
N LYS A 119 -22.23 14.28 2.87
CA LYS A 119 -22.14 15.23 1.77
C LYS A 119 -22.26 14.47 0.46
N GLN A 120 -22.90 15.08 -0.52
CA GLN A 120 -22.95 14.55 -1.88
C GLN A 120 -21.54 14.17 -2.34
N THR A 121 -21.33 12.89 -2.66
CA THR A 121 -20.00 12.36 -3.02
C THR A 121 -20.13 11.50 -4.26
N GLN A 122 -19.75 12.07 -5.39
CA GLN A 122 -19.87 11.41 -6.70
C GLN A 122 -18.82 10.35 -6.94
N ILE A 123 -17.65 10.50 -6.32
CA ILE A 123 -16.52 9.58 -6.51
C ILE A 123 -16.08 9.00 -5.16
N VAL A 124 -16.12 7.68 -5.05
CA VAL A 124 -15.61 6.96 -3.88
C VAL A 124 -14.38 6.14 -4.27
N VAL A 125 -13.26 6.35 -3.58
CA VAL A 125 -12.04 5.54 -3.72
C VAL A 125 -11.86 4.72 -2.45
N ALA A 126 -11.90 3.39 -2.58
CA ALA A 126 -12.04 2.53 -1.40
C ALA A 126 -11.06 1.36 -1.37
N THR A 127 -10.74 0.92 -0.14
CA THR A 127 -10.17 -0.42 0.08
C THR A 127 -11.29 -1.41 0.41
N PRO A 128 -11.22 -2.68 -0.06
CA PRO A 128 -12.34 -3.63 -0.01
C PRO A 128 -12.97 -3.77 1.38
N GLY A 129 -12.20 -4.11 2.40
CA GLY A 129 -12.73 -4.40 3.73
C GLY A 129 -13.47 -3.23 4.38
N ARG A 130 -12.97 -1.97 4.20
CA ARG A 130 -13.64 -0.78 4.76
C ARG A 130 -14.89 -0.41 3.98
N LEU A 131 -14.87 -0.58 2.67
CA LEU A 131 -16.06 -0.36 1.85
C LEU A 131 -17.19 -1.30 2.27
N LEU A 132 -16.90 -2.58 2.45
CA LEU A 132 -17.88 -3.56 2.93
C LEU A 132 -18.43 -3.23 4.33
N ASP A 133 -17.60 -2.67 5.22
CA ASP A 133 -18.05 -2.18 6.54
C ASP A 133 -19.06 -1.03 6.39
N HIS A 134 -18.79 -0.06 5.51
CA HIS A 134 -19.72 1.03 5.22
C HIS A 134 -21.00 0.57 4.52
N LEU A 135 -20.93 -0.40 3.60
CA LEU A 135 -22.09 -1.01 2.95
C LEU A 135 -23.00 -1.72 3.96
N ARG A 136 -22.42 -2.54 4.87
CA ARG A 136 -23.19 -3.18 5.95
C ARG A 136 -23.89 -2.20 6.89
N ARG A 137 -23.32 -1.00 7.06
CA ARG A 137 -23.90 0.07 7.89
C ARG A 137 -24.88 0.96 7.11
N GLY A 138 -25.06 0.73 5.80
CA GLY A 138 -25.91 1.56 4.94
C GLY A 138 -25.43 3.00 4.78
N THR A 139 -24.13 3.25 4.98
CA THR A 139 -23.53 4.60 4.96
C THR A 139 -22.92 4.98 3.62
N VAL A 140 -22.76 4.01 2.73
CA VAL A 140 -22.44 4.16 1.32
C VAL A 140 -23.50 3.39 0.55
N GLN A 141 -24.03 4.00 -0.48
CA GLN A 141 -24.99 3.43 -1.42
C GLN A 141 -24.32 3.33 -2.78
N LEU A 142 -24.48 2.20 -3.45
CA LEU A 142 -23.82 1.91 -4.73
C LEU A 142 -24.82 1.69 -5.88
N GLU A 143 -26.11 1.93 -5.64
CA GLU A 143 -27.21 1.68 -6.57
C GLU A 143 -27.15 2.55 -7.84
N GLU A 144 -26.45 3.69 -7.76
CA GLU A 144 -26.29 4.61 -8.89
C GLU A 144 -24.86 4.62 -9.48
N VAL A 145 -24.06 3.64 -9.08
CA VAL A 145 -22.69 3.51 -9.61
C VAL A 145 -22.76 3.15 -11.09
N SER A 146 -22.31 4.10 -11.91
CA SER A 146 -22.18 3.96 -13.38
C SER A 146 -20.79 3.47 -13.79
N PHE A 147 -19.76 3.74 -12.95
CA PHE A 147 -18.37 3.39 -13.22
C PHE A 147 -17.77 2.61 -12.06
N LEU A 148 -17.29 1.41 -12.34
CA LEU A 148 -16.53 0.59 -11.39
C LEU A 148 -15.11 0.39 -11.91
N VAL A 149 -14.13 0.80 -11.12
CA VAL A 149 -12.71 0.56 -11.38
C VAL A 149 -12.16 -0.41 -10.36
N LEU A 150 -11.50 -1.47 -10.83
CA LEU A 150 -10.71 -2.38 -10.02
C LEU A 150 -9.24 -2.10 -10.37
N ASP A 151 -8.53 -1.32 -9.55
CA ASP A 151 -7.12 -1.00 -9.78
C ASP A 151 -6.19 -1.89 -8.96
N GLU A 152 -5.08 -2.31 -9.57
CA GLU A 152 -4.17 -3.32 -9.02
C GLU A 152 -4.92 -4.60 -8.58
N ALA A 153 -5.76 -5.15 -9.48
CA ALA A 153 -6.61 -6.30 -9.17
C ALA A 153 -5.81 -7.56 -8.76
N ASP A 154 -4.66 -7.80 -9.38
CA ASP A 154 -3.72 -8.85 -9.00
C ASP A 154 -3.20 -8.68 -7.56
N GLN A 155 -2.95 -7.47 -7.14
CA GLN A 155 -2.54 -7.15 -5.78
C GLN A 155 -3.66 -7.41 -4.76
N MET A 156 -4.91 -7.06 -5.12
CA MET A 156 -6.07 -7.39 -4.29
C MET A 156 -6.21 -8.91 -4.11
N LEU A 157 -6.02 -9.68 -5.19
CA LEU A 157 -5.99 -11.15 -5.14
C LEU A 157 -4.87 -11.66 -4.22
N HIS A 158 -3.66 -11.13 -4.37
CA HIS A 158 -2.49 -11.55 -3.58
C HIS A 158 -2.67 -11.29 -2.06
N ILE A 159 -3.39 -10.22 -1.70
CA ILE A 159 -3.75 -9.90 -0.31
C ILE A 159 -4.89 -10.81 0.21
N GLY A 160 -5.63 -11.48 -0.70
CA GLY A 160 -6.74 -12.36 -0.37
C GLY A 160 -8.13 -11.70 -0.44
N PHE A 161 -8.28 -10.58 -1.16
CA PHE A 161 -9.53 -9.83 -1.26
C PHE A 161 -10.46 -10.29 -2.40
N LEU A 162 -10.27 -11.50 -2.95
CA LEU A 162 -11.11 -11.98 -4.05
C LEU A 162 -12.60 -11.99 -3.70
N ASN A 163 -12.94 -12.55 -2.54
CA ASN A 163 -14.33 -12.63 -2.08
C ASN A 163 -14.93 -11.24 -1.81
N GLU A 164 -14.13 -10.33 -1.24
CA GLU A 164 -14.56 -8.96 -1.00
C GLU A 164 -14.81 -8.21 -2.32
N MET A 165 -13.95 -8.41 -3.33
CA MET A 165 -14.17 -7.85 -4.67
C MET A 165 -15.49 -8.36 -5.28
N GLU A 166 -15.75 -9.67 -5.24
CA GLU A 166 -16.99 -10.24 -5.75
C GLU A 166 -18.23 -9.68 -5.02
N LEU A 167 -18.16 -9.55 -3.70
CA LEU A 167 -19.26 -8.96 -2.91
C LEU A 167 -19.50 -7.49 -3.28
N ILE A 168 -18.44 -6.68 -3.45
CA ILE A 168 -18.56 -5.28 -3.85
C ILE A 168 -19.18 -5.17 -5.24
N ILE A 169 -18.69 -5.97 -6.20
CA ILE A 169 -19.21 -5.99 -7.57
C ILE A 169 -20.71 -6.31 -7.58
N SER A 170 -21.15 -7.27 -6.73
CA SER A 170 -22.56 -7.66 -6.64
C SER A 170 -23.48 -6.58 -6.07
N GLN A 171 -22.94 -5.57 -5.37
CA GLN A 171 -23.70 -4.43 -4.82
C GLN A 171 -23.81 -3.26 -5.81
N THR A 172 -23.18 -3.34 -6.97
CA THR A 172 -23.25 -2.29 -7.99
C THR A 172 -24.19 -2.69 -9.12
N PRO A 173 -24.85 -1.73 -9.81
CA PRO A 173 -25.78 -2.03 -10.91
C PRO A 173 -25.17 -2.90 -12.00
N ALA A 174 -25.97 -3.81 -12.56
CA ALA A 174 -25.52 -4.60 -13.70
C ALA A 174 -25.29 -3.74 -14.96
N SER A 175 -25.91 -2.56 -15.05
CA SER A 175 -25.73 -1.60 -16.16
C SER A 175 -24.38 -0.89 -16.15
N ARG A 176 -23.67 -0.87 -15.00
CA ARG A 176 -22.38 -0.16 -14.87
C ARG A 176 -21.38 -0.52 -15.95
N GLN A 177 -20.48 0.40 -16.23
CA GLN A 177 -19.24 0.17 -16.98
C GLN A 177 -18.14 -0.27 -16.00
N THR A 178 -17.39 -1.33 -16.35
CA THR A 178 -16.35 -1.88 -15.48
C THR A 178 -14.98 -1.79 -16.14
N MET A 179 -14.01 -1.26 -15.40
CA MET A 179 -12.63 -1.10 -15.82
C MET A 179 -11.73 -1.89 -14.88
N LEU A 180 -11.01 -2.90 -15.40
CA LEU A 180 -10.09 -3.72 -14.63
C LEU A 180 -8.66 -3.37 -15.05
N PHE A 181 -7.88 -2.87 -14.11
CA PHE A 181 -6.45 -2.57 -14.27
C PHE A 181 -5.63 -3.54 -13.44
N SER A 182 -4.63 -4.16 -14.06
CA SER A 182 -3.78 -5.15 -13.42
C SER A 182 -2.41 -5.18 -14.09
N ALA A 183 -1.35 -5.49 -13.37
CA ALA A 183 -0.04 -5.73 -13.97
C ALA A 183 0.03 -7.15 -14.55
N THR A 184 -0.62 -8.11 -13.88
CA THR A 184 -0.67 -9.52 -14.27
C THR A 184 -2.12 -10.00 -14.37
N MET A 185 -2.31 -11.14 -15.05
CA MET A 185 -3.64 -11.74 -15.23
C MET A 185 -3.65 -13.20 -14.75
N PRO A 186 -3.59 -13.43 -13.42
CA PRO A 186 -3.76 -14.76 -12.84
C PRO A 186 -5.12 -15.36 -13.19
N ASP A 187 -5.25 -16.67 -13.12
CA ASP A 187 -6.49 -17.36 -13.50
C ASP A 187 -7.72 -16.88 -12.73
N ASP A 188 -7.58 -16.53 -11.46
CA ASP A 188 -8.70 -16.04 -10.66
C ASP A 188 -9.14 -14.63 -11.10
N ILE A 189 -8.22 -13.75 -11.50
CA ILE A 189 -8.57 -12.46 -12.11
C ILE A 189 -9.23 -12.65 -13.49
N ARG A 190 -8.75 -13.62 -14.27
CA ARG A 190 -9.41 -13.98 -15.56
C ARG A 190 -10.83 -14.52 -15.35
N LYS A 191 -11.06 -15.35 -14.32
CA LYS A 191 -12.40 -15.83 -13.95
C LYS A 191 -13.28 -14.67 -13.50
N LEU A 192 -12.77 -13.79 -12.62
CA LEU A 192 -13.47 -12.60 -12.16
C LEU A 192 -13.90 -11.73 -13.34
N SER A 193 -12.98 -11.44 -14.27
CA SER A 193 -13.27 -10.61 -15.44
C SER A 193 -14.31 -11.24 -16.36
N LYS A 194 -14.22 -12.54 -16.66
CA LYS A 194 -15.21 -13.26 -17.48
C LYS A 194 -16.60 -13.28 -16.84
N LYS A 195 -16.69 -13.31 -15.51
CA LYS A 195 -17.95 -13.36 -14.77
C LYS A 195 -18.65 -12.00 -14.71
N HIS A 196 -17.90 -10.91 -14.61
CA HIS A 196 -18.44 -9.62 -14.20
C HIS A 196 -18.29 -8.47 -15.23
N LEU A 197 -17.43 -8.63 -16.25
CA LEU A 197 -17.28 -7.65 -17.31
C LEU A 197 -18.08 -8.05 -18.57
N LYS A 198 -18.57 -7.05 -19.30
CA LYS A 198 -19.39 -7.21 -20.51
C LYS A 198 -18.53 -7.03 -21.73
N GLU A 199 -18.19 -8.11 -22.43
CA GLU A 199 -17.39 -8.10 -23.66
C GLU A 199 -16.22 -7.09 -23.59
N PRO A 200 -15.34 -7.22 -22.57
CA PRO A 200 -14.35 -6.19 -22.31
C PRO A 200 -13.30 -6.11 -23.41
N GLU A 201 -12.94 -4.89 -23.81
CA GLU A 201 -11.79 -4.66 -24.67
C GLU A 201 -10.49 -4.93 -23.91
N SER A 202 -9.64 -5.78 -24.48
CA SER A 202 -8.37 -6.15 -23.85
C SER A 202 -7.24 -5.24 -24.33
N ILE A 203 -6.80 -4.37 -23.47
CA ILE A 203 -5.67 -3.46 -23.69
C ILE A 203 -4.44 -4.09 -23.05
N ARG A 204 -3.51 -4.51 -23.87
CA ARG A 204 -2.21 -4.96 -23.42
C ARG A 204 -1.16 -3.93 -23.79
N ILE A 205 -0.57 -3.32 -22.79
CA ILE A 205 0.66 -2.56 -22.98
C ILE A 205 1.76 -3.60 -22.89
N GLU A 206 2.36 -3.88 -24.04
CA GLU A 206 3.45 -4.84 -24.08
C GLU A 206 4.45 -4.48 -22.98
N LYS A 207 4.79 -5.48 -22.23
CA LYS A 207 5.92 -5.39 -21.33
C LYS A 207 7.12 -5.13 -22.25
N THR A 208 7.41 -3.88 -22.53
CA THR A 208 8.77 -3.55 -22.77
C THR A 208 9.46 -3.77 -21.43
N TYR A 209 9.66 -5.06 -21.09
CA TYR A 209 10.67 -5.41 -20.14
C TYR A 209 12.03 -5.20 -20.84
N VAL A 210 12.20 -3.97 -21.23
CA VAL A 210 13.50 -3.37 -21.11
C VAL A 210 13.54 -3.13 -19.61
N PRO A 211 14.40 -3.78 -18.82
CA PRO A 211 14.80 -3.18 -17.57
C PRO A 211 15.06 -1.75 -17.98
N GLU A 212 14.24 -0.81 -17.47
CA GLU A 212 14.44 0.59 -17.86
C GLU A 212 15.94 0.74 -17.80
N LYS A 213 16.56 1.14 -18.92
CA LYS A 213 18.02 1.32 -18.96
C LYS A 213 18.50 2.17 -17.79
N ALA A 214 17.56 2.74 -17.11
CA ALA A 214 17.64 3.52 -15.91
C ALA A 214 17.77 2.73 -14.58
N ILE A 215 17.53 1.38 -14.53
CA ILE A 215 17.66 0.63 -13.27
C ILE A 215 18.79 -0.38 -13.39
N GLU A 216 19.92 -0.07 -12.77
CA GLU A 216 21.00 -1.03 -12.56
C GLU A 216 20.57 -2.05 -11.49
N GLN A 217 20.82 -3.33 -11.75
CA GLN A 217 20.38 -4.41 -10.89
C GLN A 217 21.56 -5.29 -10.48
N LEU A 218 21.63 -5.62 -9.20
CA LEU A 218 22.74 -6.37 -8.62
C LEU A 218 22.21 -7.39 -7.59
N ALA A 219 22.78 -8.59 -7.56
CA ALA A 219 22.54 -9.59 -6.53
C ALA A 219 23.78 -9.80 -5.66
N ILE A 220 23.64 -9.67 -4.33
CA ILE A 220 24.75 -9.83 -3.38
C ILE A 220 24.53 -11.11 -2.58
N PHE A 221 25.46 -12.06 -2.74
CA PHE A 221 25.49 -13.28 -1.93
C PHE A 221 25.97 -12.97 -0.51
N THR A 222 25.23 -13.49 0.48
CA THR A 222 25.58 -13.32 1.89
C THR A 222 24.87 -14.36 2.75
N THR A 223 25.29 -14.55 4.00
CA THR A 223 24.58 -15.39 4.95
C THR A 223 23.52 -14.59 5.70
N ASP A 224 22.46 -15.26 6.22
CA ASP A 224 21.43 -14.58 7.04
C ASP A 224 22.03 -13.82 8.24
N ARG A 225 23.13 -14.33 8.81
CA ARG A 225 23.85 -13.69 9.93
C ARG A 225 24.60 -12.43 9.49
N ALA A 226 25.24 -12.48 8.32
CA ALA A 226 26.04 -11.38 7.78
C ALA A 226 25.22 -10.33 7.03
N LYS A 227 23.96 -10.66 6.65
CA LYS A 227 23.09 -9.84 5.78
C LYS A 227 22.94 -8.40 6.26
N GLN A 228 22.80 -8.16 7.57
CA GLN A 228 22.70 -6.82 8.14
C GLN A 228 23.99 -6.00 7.91
N ASN A 229 25.14 -6.60 8.17
CA ASN A 229 26.43 -5.92 7.96
C ASN A 229 26.71 -5.70 6.47
N ALA A 230 26.34 -6.65 5.61
CA ALA A 230 26.44 -6.52 4.16
C ALA A 230 25.61 -5.34 3.64
N LEU A 231 24.35 -5.21 4.10
CA LEU A 231 23.51 -4.05 3.77
C LEU A 231 24.13 -2.73 4.23
N ILE A 232 24.63 -2.67 5.48
CA ILE A 232 25.22 -1.44 6.02
C ILE A 232 26.47 -1.03 5.26
N SER A 233 27.34 -2.00 4.89
CA SER A 233 28.51 -1.75 4.08
C SER A 233 28.12 -1.21 2.70
N ARG A 234 27.15 -1.85 2.06
CA ARG A 234 26.66 -1.44 0.74
C ARG A 234 26.03 -0.05 0.76
N ILE A 235 25.20 0.28 1.76
CA ILE A 235 24.62 1.63 1.92
C ILE A 235 25.73 2.71 2.04
N ARG A 236 26.82 2.41 2.75
CA ARG A 236 27.94 3.35 2.90
C ARG A 236 28.74 3.54 1.61
N GLU A 237 28.82 2.51 0.79
CA GLU A 237 29.44 2.51 -0.53
C GLU A 237 28.60 3.29 -1.54
N ASP A 238 27.31 2.92 -1.68
CA ASP A 238 26.39 3.51 -2.65
C ASP A 238 26.03 4.97 -2.33
N ARG A 239 26.00 5.36 -1.06
CA ARG A 239 25.60 6.71 -0.59
C ARG A 239 24.28 7.18 -1.21
N PRO A 240 23.20 6.44 -1.10
CA PRO A 240 21.93 6.77 -1.74
C PRO A 240 21.41 8.14 -1.28
N PHE A 241 20.75 8.89 -2.17
CA PHE A 241 19.99 10.08 -1.76
C PHE A 241 18.78 9.68 -0.92
N MET A 242 17.94 8.81 -1.46
CA MET A 242 16.81 8.18 -0.78
C MET A 242 16.75 6.71 -1.17
N ALA A 243 16.41 5.85 -0.21
CA ALA A 243 16.29 4.42 -0.47
C ALA A 243 15.10 3.76 0.24
N ILE A 244 14.53 2.74 -0.41
CA ILE A 244 13.56 1.83 0.21
C ILE A 244 14.23 0.49 0.46
N ILE A 245 14.09 -0.03 1.69
CA ILE A 245 14.64 -1.33 2.10
C ILE A 245 13.49 -2.28 2.37
N PHE A 246 13.38 -3.32 1.53
CA PHE A 246 12.28 -4.28 1.61
C PHE A 246 12.63 -5.46 2.52
N CYS A 247 11.77 -5.70 3.51
CA CYS A 247 11.83 -6.83 4.43
C CYS A 247 10.60 -7.73 4.26
N ARG A 248 10.80 -9.05 4.35
CA ARG A 248 9.73 -10.05 4.20
C ARG A 248 8.68 -9.98 5.31
N THR A 249 9.07 -9.65 6.53
CA THR A 249 8.18 -9.64 7.70
C THR A 249 8.33 -8.39 8.54
N ILE A 250 7.28 -8.03 9.27
CA ILE A 250 7.27 -6.91 10.22
C ILE A 250 8.41 -7.03 11.22
N ARG A 251 8.57 -8.20 11.83
CA ARG A 251 9.65 -8.47 12.81
C ARG A 251 11.05 -8.20 12.24
N ARG A 252 11.29 -8.51 10.95
CA ARG A 252 12.58 -8.23 10.31
C ARG A 252 12.75 -6.74 10.03
N ALA A 253 11.67 -6.07 9.61
CA ALA A 253 11.67 -4.63 9.38
C ALA A 253 12.01 -3.86 10.68
N THR A 254 11.31 -4.18 11.78
CA THR A 254 11.58 -3.53 13.07
C THR A 254 12.99 -3.82 13.58
N LYS A 255 13.46 -5.08 13.49
CA LYS A 255 14.84 -5.41 13.89
C LYS A 255 15.89 -4.64 13.08
N LEU A 256 15.67 -4.51 11.78
CA LEU A 256 16.57 -3.76 10.89
C LEU A 256 16.51 -2.25 11.19
N TYR A 257 15.31 -1.73 11.45
CA TYR A 257 15.11 -0.33 11.87
C TYR A 257 15.93 -0.02 13.13
N ASP A 258 15.81 -0.84 14.18
CA ASP A 258 16.57 -0.65 15.43
C ASP A 258 18.09 -0.67 15.16
N ALA A 259 18.55 -1.59 14.32
CA ALA A 259 19.96 -1.71 13.97
C ALA A 259 20.49 -0.50 13.19
N LEU A 260 19.76 0.00 12.19
CA LEU A 260 20.14 1.19 11.43
C LEU A 260 20.06 2.45 12.29
N LYS A 261 19.04 2.56 13.13
CA LYS A 261 18.88 3.69 14.07
C LYS A 261 20.02 3.77 15.07
N SER A 262 20.45 2.62 15.62
CA SER A 262 21.61 2.56 16.54
C SER A 262 22.90 3.05 15.90
N GLN A 263 23.04 2.92 14.58
CA GLN A 263 24.15 3.43 13.79
C GLN A 263 23.94 4.85 13.25
N ARG A 264 22.90 5.56 13.73
CA ARG A 264 22.57 6.96 13.39
C ARG A 264 22.15 7.18 11.94
N PHE A 265 21.62 6.14 11.26
CA PHE A 265 21.02 6.36 9.95
C PHE A 265 19.68 7.11 10.10
N SER A 266 19.39 8.03 9.18
CA SER A 266 18.11 8.72 9.10
C SER A 266 17.07 7.78 8.48
N CYS A 267 16.37 7.00 9.30
CA CYS A 267 15.45 5.96 8.86
C CYS A 267 14.15 5.92 9.66
N GLU A 268 13.10 5.43 9.04
CA GLU A 268 11.80 5.07 9.65
C GLU A 268 11.32 3.72 9.11
N GLU A 269 10.45 3.04 9.88
CA GLU A 269 9.82 1.79 9.47
C GLU A 269 8.40 2.00 8.95
N LEU A 270 7.96 1.17 7.99
CA LEU A 270 6.60 1.20 7.44
C LEU A 270 6.05 -0.21 7.28
N HIS A 271 5.07 -0.57 8.12
CA HIS A 271 4.45 -1.90 8.12
C HIS A 271 3.03 -1.88 8.71
N GLY A 272 2.34 -3.03 8.63
CA GLY A 272 0.91 -3.15 8.99
C GLY A 272 0.57 -2.82 10.45
N ASP A 273 1.49 -3.03 11.40
CA ASP A 273 1.23 -2.81 12.83
C ASP A 273 1.29 -1.32 13.23
N LEU A 274 1.75 -0.44 12.34
CA LEU A 274 1.74 0.99 12.60
C LEU A 274 0.34 1.56 12.52
N THR A 275 0.01 2.47 13.47
CA THR A 275 -1.24 3.23 13.36
C THR A 275 -1.25 4.09 12.09
N GLN A 276 -2.43 4.37 11.55
CA GLN A 276 -2.56 5.15 10.32
C GLN A 276 -1.90 6.53 10.43
N ALA A 277 -2.08 7.21 11.55
CA ALA A 277 -1.44 8.51 11.78
C ALA A 277 0.11 8.42 11.74
N LYS A 278 0.69 7.32 12.30
CA LYS A 278 2.16 7.09 12.24
C LYS A 278 2.60 6.82 10.81
N ARG A 279 1.84 6.01 10.05
CA ARG A 279 2.14 5.73 8.63
C ARG A 279 2.13 6.99 7.78
N GLU A 280 1.09 7.82 7.90
CA GLU A 280 0.97 9.09 7.17
C GLU A 280 2.12 10.05 7.52
N LYS A 281 2.50 10.13 8.81
CA LYS A 281 3.64 10.93 9.26
C LYS A 281 4.96 10.43 8.68
N VAL A 282 5.20 9.11 8.70
CA VAL A 282 6.40 8.49 8.11
C VAL A 282 6.46 8.76 6.61
N MET A 283 5.34 8.55 5.90
CA MET A 283 5.25 8.79 4.47
C MET A 283 5.47 10.26 4.10
N LYS A 284 4.94 11.18 4.91
CA LYS A 284 5.21 12.61 4.71
C LYS A 284 6.69 12.90 4.86
N LYS A 285 7.33 12.48 5.95
CA LYS A 285 8.77 12.65 6.16
C LYS A 285 9.61 12.09 5.01
N PHE A 286 9.20 10.93 4.47
CA PHE A 286 9.94 10.31 3.37
C PHE A 286 9.77 11.07 2.06
N ARG A 287 8.56 11.54 1.72
CA ARG A 287 8.32 12.41 0.54
C ARG A 287 9.06 13.74 0.63
N ASP A 288 9.08 14.32 1.83
CA ASP A 288 9.75 15.59 2.10
C ASP A 288 11.27 15.43 2.25
N ALA A 289 11.82 14.22 2.02
CA ALA A 289 13.24 13.86 2.17
C ALA A 289 13.83 14.17 3.58
N GLU A 290 12.96 14.25 4.62
CA GLU A 290 13.39 14.38 6.01
C GLU A 290 14.06 13.10 6.56
N ILE A 291 13.75 11.95 5.94
CA ILE A 291 14.40 10.66 6.20
C ILE A 291 14.96 10.08 4.91
N GLN A 292 16.10 9.44 5.03
CA GLN A 292 16.84 8.87 3.89
C GLN A 292 16.40 7.44 3.58
N PHE A 293 16.10 6.64 4.61
CA PHE A 293 15.79 5.21 4.46
C PHE A 293 14.38 4.90 4.96
N LEU A 294 13.58 4.28 4.09
CA LEU A 294 12.30 3.71 4.45
C LEU A 294 12.41 2.19 4.52
N ILE A 295 12.28 1.61 5.70
CA ILE A 295 12.32 0.15 5.90
C ILE A 295 10.89 -0.37 5.86
N ALA A 296 10.53 -1.15 4.85
CA ALA A 296 9.13 -1.49 4.62
C ALA A 296 8.90 -2.98 4.33
N THR A 297 7.68 -3.43 4.62
CA THR A 297 7.17 -4.70 4.10
C THR A 297 6.46 -4.48 2.77
N ASP A 298 6.38 -5.53 1.93
CA ASP A 298 5.74 -5.45 0.60
C ASP A 298 4.35 -4.82 0.65
N VAL A 299 3.49 -5.32 1.53
CA VAL A 299 2.11 -4.84 1.64
C VAL A 299 2.05 -3.35 2.00
N ALA A 300 2.97 -2.88 2.83
CA ALA A 300 2.99 -1.49 3.26
C ALA A 300 3.63 -0.53 2.25
N ALA A 301 4.54 -1.04 1.42
CA ALA A 301 5.24 -0.25 0.39
C ALA A 301 4.58 -0.30 -0.98
N ARG A 302 3.56 -1.14 -1.17
CA ARG A 302 2.78 -1.18 -2.41
C ARG A 302 1.98 0.11 -2.59
N GLY A 303 1.86 0.56 -3.83
CA GLY A 303 1.17 1.81 -4.15
C GLY A 303 1.90 3.08 -3.69
N LEU A 304 3.13 2.98 -3.14
CA LEU A 304 3.91 4.16 -2.79
C LEU A 304 4.41 4.83 -4.06
N ASP A 305 3.94 6.03 -4.28
CA ASP A 305 4.48 6.93 -5.28
C ASP A 305 5.31 8.01 -4.55
N VAL A 306 6.62 7.87 -4.67
CA VAL A 306 7.59 8.80 -4.07
C VAL A 306 8.67 9.06 -5.10
N GLU A 307 8.81 10.31 -5.47
CA GLU A 307 9.88 10.76 -6.33
C GLU A 307 11.22 10.85 -5.58
N GLY A 308 12.32 10.72 -6.30
CA GLY A 308 13.66 10.90 -5.73
C GLY A 308 14.24 9.66 -5.05
N VAL A 309 13.56 8.52 -5.11
CA VAL A 309 14.11 7.23 -4.64
C VAL A 309 15.18 6.78 -5.63
N THR A 310 16.44 6.83 -5.20
CA THR A 310 17.60 6.45 -6.03
C THR A 310 17.94 4.98 -5.90
N HIS A 311 17.63 4.35 -4.76
CA HIS A 311 18.03 2.97 -4.48
C HIS A 311 16.87 2.14 -3.91
N VAL A 312 16.84 0.88 -4.32
CA VAL A 312 15.99 -0.16 -3.72
C VAL A 312 16.87 -1.27 -3.21
N TYR A 313 16.78 -1.57 -1.92
CA TYR A 313 17.45 -2.72 -1.32
C TYR A 313 16.44 -3.80 -0.98
N ASN A 314 16.47 -4.93 -1.70
CA ASN A 314 15.76 -6.13 -1.32
C ASN A 314 16.57 -6.84 -0.21
N TYR A 315 16.39 -6.43 1.05
CA TYR A 315 17.04 -7.06 2.21
C TYR A 315 16.63 -8.53 2.33
N ASP A 316 15.38 -8.83 2.02
CA ASP A 316 14.89 -10.17 1.80
C ASP A 316 14.43 -10.33 0.35
N ILE A 317 14.84 -11.44 -0.27
CA ILE A 317 14.42 -11.76 -1.63
C ILE A 317 12.88 -11.79 -1.73
N PRO A 318 12.28 -11.19 -2.77
CA PRO A 318 10.85 -11.27 -3.00
C PRO A 318 10.40 -12.72 -3.27
N GLN A 319 9.11 -13.00 -3.09
CA GLN A 319 8.57 -14.36 -3.25
C GLN A 319 8.41 -14.76 -4.71
N ASP A 320 8.21 -13.80 -5.58
CA ASP A 320 7.93 -13.96 -7.00
C ASP A 320 8.51 -12.81 -7.84
N SER A 321 8.54 -12.99 -9.14
CA SER A 321 9.05 -12.04 -10.12
C SER A 321 8.23 -10.74 -10.17
N GLU A 322 6.93 -10.83 -9.92
CA GLU A 322 6.03 -9.67 -9.90
C GLU A 322 6.36 -8.76 -8.72
N SER A 323 6.49 -9.32 -7.52
CA SER A 323 6.93 -8.59 -6.33
C SER A 323 8.31 -7.97 -6.53
N TYR A 324 9.22 -8.68 -7.24
CA TYR A 324 10.53 -8.14 -7.60
C TYR A 324 10.40 -6.88 -8.45
N VAL A 325 9.64 -6.93 -9.53
CA VAL A 325 9.42 -5.80 -10.44
C VAL A 325 8.75 -4.63 -9.71
N HIS A 326 7.74 -4.91 -8.90
CA HIS A 326 7.04 -3.89 -8.11
C HIS A 326 7.95 -3.19 -7.10
N ARG A 327 8.93 -3.90 -6.52
CA ARG A 327 9.91 -3.31 -5.61
C ARG A 327 10.91 -2.44 -6.36
N ILE A 328 11.57 -2.97 -7.40
CA ILE A 328 12.59 -2.23 -8.13
C ILE A 328 11.99 -1.02 -8.87
N GLY A 329 10.76 -1.10 -9.35
CA GLY A 329 10.02 0.01 -9.95
C GLY A 329 9.68 1.16 -8.99
N ARG A 330 10.18 1.14 -7.74
CA ARG A 330 10.16 2.31 -6.85
C ARG A 330 11.31 3.27 -7.13
N THR A 331 12.36 2.84 -7.85
CA THR A 331 13.44 3.70 -8.37
C THR A 331 13.42 3.76 -9.89
N GLY A 332 14.29 4.52 -10.53
CA GLY A 332 14.39 4.64 -11.99
C GLY A 332 13.21 5.36 -12.63
N ARG A 333 12.51 6.24 -11.91
CA ARG A 333 11.33 6.95 -12.41
C ARG A 333 11.67 8.28 -13.06
N ALA A 334 10.81 8.71 -13.98
CA ALA A 334 10.94 9.99 -14.69
C ALA A 334 12.29 10.16 -15.41
N GLY A 335 12.83 9.07 -15.99
CA GLY A 335 14.08 9.08 -16.75
C GLY A 335 15.35 9.28 -15.90
N LYS A 336 15.25 9.10 -14.58
CA LYS A 336 16.41 9.13 -13.67
C LYS A 336 16.97 7.72 -13.46
N ASP A 337 18.28 7.59 -13.33
CA ASP A 337 18.94 6.33 -13.04
C ASP A 337 18.61 5.84 -11.62
N GLY A 338 18.47 4.52 -11.47
CA GLY A 338 18.21 3.86 -10.20
C GLY A 338 19.08 2.64 -10.00
N LEU A 339 19.32 2.25 -8.73
CA LEU A 339 20.02 1.02 -8.37
C LEU A 339 19.12 0.12 -7.54
N ALA A 340 19.02 -1.16 -7.92
CA ALA A 340 18.32 -2.20 -7.19
C ALA A 340 19.29 -3.30 -6.75
N VAL A 341 19.47 -3.45 -5.44
CA VAL A 341 20.37 -4.46 -4.85
C VAL A 341 19.55 -5.53 -4.14
N THR A 342 19.78 -6.80 -4.48
CA THR A 342 19.07 -7.94 -3.89
C THR A 342 20.03 -8.81 -3.08
N PHE A 343 19.82 -8.89 -1.77
CA PHE A 343 20.59 -9.76 -0.88
C PHE A 343 19.97 -11.14 -0.84
N TYR A 344 20.78 -12.17 -1.11
CA TYR A 344 20.34 -13.56 -1.09
C TYR A 344 21.33 -14.46 -0.35
N ALA A 345 20.81 -15.51 0.25
CA ALA A 345 21.60 -16.56 0.88
C ALA A 345 21.45 -17.86 0.07
N GLU A 346 22.23 -18.90 0.40
CA GLU A 346 22.17 -20.20 -0.26
C GLU A 346 20.75 -20.75 -0.41
N LYS A 347 19.95 -20.65 0.65
CA LYS A 347 18.52 -21.07 0.64
C LYS A 347 17.64 -20.26 -0.31
N ASP A 348 18.06 -19.06 -0.68
CA ASP A 348 17.32 -18.13 -1.53
C ASP A 348 17.68 -18.27 -3.02
N GLU A 349 18.70 -19.10 -3.37
CA GLU A 349 19.18 -19.26 -4.75
C GLU A 349 18.11 -19.75 -5.73
N ALA A 350 17.27 -20.70 -5.29
CA ALA A 350 16.19 -21.22 -6.13
C ALA A 350 15.18 -20.12 -6.49
N ALA A 351 14.84 -19.25 -5.51
CA ALA A 351 13.95 -18.12 -5.74
C ALA A 351 14.58 -17.07 -6.67
N LEU A 352 15.89 -16.81 -6.50
CA LEU A 352 16.61 -15.88 -7.39
C LEU A 352 16.62 -16.40 -8.83
N LYS A 353 16.93 -17.69 -9.03
CA LYS A 353 16.93 -18.32 -10.35
C LYS A 353 15.53 -18.30 -10.99
N ALA A 354 14.47 -18.53 -10.22
CA ALA A 354 13.10 -18.45 -10.73
C ALA A 354 12.77 -17.02 -11.22
N ILE A 355 13.14 -16.00 -10.46
CA ILE A 355 12.97 -14.59 -10.85
C ILE A 355 13.77 -14.29 -12.12
N GLU A 356 15.04 -14.70 -12.21
CA GLU A 356 15.88 -14.52 -13.40
C GLU A 356 15.26 -15.18 -14.64
N GLN A 357 14.70 -16.39 -14.51
CA GLN A 357 14.08 -17.13 -15.60
C GLN A 357 12.77 -16.52 -16.06
N GLU A 358 11.86 -16.20 -15.12
CA GLU A 358 10.56 -15.63 -15.47
C GLU A 358 10.66 -14.23 -16.11
N LEU A 359 11.66 -13.46 -15.70
CA LEU A 359 11.91 -12.12 -16.24
C LEU A 359 12.87 -12.14 -17.44
N ASN A 360 13.45 -13.29 -17.76
CA ASN A 360 14.46 -13.43 -18.80
C ASN A 360 15.63 -12.45 -18.63
N ILE A 361 16.11 -12.31 -17.39
CA ILE A 361 17.25 -11.45 -17.03
C ILE A 361 18.34 -12.29 -16.38
N ARG A 362 19.55 -11.73 -16.33
CA ARG A 362 20.66 -12.29 -15.55
C ARG A 362 21.22 -11.17 -14.67
N LEU A 363 21.10 -11.35 -13.38
CA LEU A 363 21.62 -10.39 -12.41
C LEU A 363 23.12 -10.57 -12.24
N PRO A 364 23.94 -9.53 -12.33
CA PRO A 364 25.31 -9.54 -11.86
C PRO A 364 25.36 -10.00 -10.41
N LYS A 365 26.31 -10.87 -10.07
CA LYS A 365 26.42 -11.45 -8.73
C LYS A 365 27.73 -11.04 -8.09
N GLU A 366 27.63 -10.50 -6.89
CA GLU A 366 28.77 -10.15 -6.04
C GLU A 366 28.72 -10.93 -4.74
N GLU A 367 29.88 -11.17 -4.14
CA GLU A 367 29.98 -11.76 -2.81
C GLU A 367 30.24 -10.66 -1.78
N SER A 368 29.50 -10.69 -0.68
CA SER A 368 29.67 -9.69 0.37
C SER A 368 31.03 -9.84 1.08
N ALA A 369 31.79 -8.78 1.19
CA ALA A 369 33.03 -8.73 1.97
C ALA A 369 32.85 -9.20 3.44
N ALA A 370 31.65 -9.07 3.98
CA ALA A 370 31.29 -9.56 5.32
C ALA A 370 31.19 -11.11 5.37
N THR A 371 31.00 -11.78 4.24
CA THR A 371 30.99 -13.24 4.14
C THR A 371 32.40 -13.78 3.96
N ALA A 372 33.23 -13.08 3.18
CA ALA A 372 34.64 -13.46 2.95
C ALA A 372 35.49 -13.46 4.25
N ASN A 373 35.21 -12.54 5.18
CA ASN A 373 35.91 -12.50 6.47
C ASN A 373 35.45 -13.60 7.45
N SER A 374 34.24 -14.14 7.30
CA SER A 374 33.74 -15.24 8.17
C SER A 374 34.24 -16.62 7.77
N THR A 375 34.63 -16.82 6.50
CA THR A 375 35.26 -18.06 6.02
C THR A 375 36.76 -18.09 6.35
N ALA A 376 37.43 -16.93 6.42
CA ALA A 376 38.84 -16.82 6.79
C ALA A 376 39.12 -17.13 8.27
N ASP A 377 38.16 -16.87 9.17
CA ASP A 377 38.28 -17.20 10.60
C ASP A 377 37.92 -18.66 10.92
N GLY A 378 37.21 -19.35 10.00
CA GLY A 378 36.85 -20.77 10.15
C GLY A 378 37.98 -21.74 9.76
N GLU A 379 38.92 -21.31 8.92
CA GLU A 379 40.05 -22.18 8.48
C GLU A 379 41.27 -22.10 9.40
N LYS A 380 41.35 -21.17 10.36
CA LYS A 380 42.47 -21.04 11.28
C LYS A 380 42.36 -21.85 12.57
N SER A 381 41.32 -22.63 12.78
CA SER A 381 41.15 -23.43 14.02
C SER A 381 41.23 -24.93 13.88
N SER A 382 41.72 -25.49 12.74
CA SER A 382 41.83 -26.94 12.53
C SER A 382 43.26 -27.46 12.20
N SER A 383 44.32 -26.69 12.52
CA SER A 383 45.69 -27.24 12.43
C SER A 383 46.41 -27.03 13.77
N GLY A 384 46.07 -27.87 14.72
CA GLY A 384 46.78 -28.05 15.98
C GLY A 384 47.11 -29.50 16.22
N ASP A 385 48.15 -29.94 15.53
CA ASP A 385 48.80 -31.23 15.70
C ASP A 385 49.31 -31.41 17.13
N LYS A 386 48.84 -32.47 17.81
CA LYS A 386 49.39 -32.91 19.10
C LYS A 386 50.35 -34.05 18.84
N PRO A 387 51.63 -33.93 19.21
CA PRO A 387 52.55 -35.05 19.12
C PRO A 387 52.27 -36.08 20.23
N LYS A 388 52.15 -37.32 19.81
CA LYS A 388 52.18 -38.51 20.67
C LYS A 388 53.55 -38.60 21.32
N ASN A 389 53.62 -38.66 22.64
CA ASN A 389 54.78 -39.23 23.31
C ASN A 389 54.35 -40.40 24.22
N ARG A 390 54.85 -41.58 23.86
CA ARG A 390 54.89 -42.83 24.68
C ARG A 390 56.00 -42.72 25.71
N SER A 391 55.71 -43.04 26.98
CA SER A 391 56.65 -43.84 27.75
C SER A 391 55.94 -44.47 28.95
N ASP A 392 56.15 -45.75 29.04
CA ASP A 392 55.88 -46.73 30.07
C ASP A 392 56.37 -46.36 31.48
N ARG A 393 55.73 -46.90 32.43
CA ARG A 393 56.22 -47.67 33.58
C ARG A 393 55.53 -47.36 34.90
N ASP A 394 54.78 -48.35 35.31
CA ASP A 394 54.89 -49.14 36.54
C ASP A 394 54.71 -48.52 37.93
N ARG A 395 53.85 -49.20 38.64
CA ARG A 395 53.92 -49.72 40.01
C ARG A 395 53.13 -49.04 41.13
N ARG A 396 52.22 -49.87 41.58
CA ARG A 396 51.95 -50.31 42.96
C ARG A 396 51.24 -49.38 43.96
N ALA A 397 50.07 -49.87 44.35
CA ALA A 397 49.75 -50.43 45.69
C ALA A 397 49.31 -49.47 46.81
N GLY A 398 48.25 -49.88 47.48
CA GLY A 398 47.92 -49.66 48.88
C GLY A 398 46.86 -48.58 49.07
N GLY A 399 45.71 -48.91 49.58
CA GLY A 399 45.33 -49.45 50.81
C GLY A 399 44.30 -48.55 51.46
N ALA A 400 43.13 -49.07 51.66
CA ALA A 400 42.38 -49.16 52.89
C ALA A 400 41.71 -47.90 53.50
N GLU A 401 40.43 -48.14 53.71
CA GLU A 401 39.68 -47.87 54.97
C GLU A 401 39.41 -46.39 55.37
N SER A 402 38.29 -46.00 55.75
CA SER A 402 37.13 -46.51 56.42
C SER A 402 36.37 -45.30 57.04
N ARG A 403 35.11 -45.55 57.25
CA ARG A 403 34.23 -45.03 58.31
C ARG A 403 33.54 -43.68 58.11
N ARG A 404 32.24 -43.81 57.89
CA ARG A 404 31.12 -43.71 58.87
C ARG A 404 30.69 -42.34 59.27
N ARG A 405 29.47 -42.14 59.01
CA ARG A 405 28.24 -41.90 59.84
C ARG A 405 27.76 -40.48 59.68
N THR A 406 26.57 -40.19 59.56
CA THR A 406 25.20 -40.37 60.04
C THR A 406 24.45 -39.13 59.51
N GLY A 407 23.27 -39.08 59.17
CA GLY A 407 22.02 -39.67 59.53
C GLY A 407 20.90 -38.64 59.22
N GLY A 408 19.73 -39.17 59.01
CA GLY A 408 18.44 -38.49 59.26
C GLY A 408 17.66 -38.09 58.01
N ARG A 409 16.72 -38.92 57.53
CA ARG A 409 15.29 -39.04 57.85
C ARG A 409 14.54 -37.74 57.55
N SER A 410 13.46 -37.69 56.78
CA SER A 410 12.27 -38.53 56.66
C SER A 410 11.43 -38.10 55.49
N GLU A 411 10.90 -39.00 54.73
CA GLU A 411 9.49 -39.37 54.56
C GLU A 411 8.64 -38.29 53.84
N GLY A 412 7.87 -38.56 52.81
CA GLY A 412 7.25 -39.76 52.38
C GLY A 412 6.43 -39.58 51.09
N ARG A 413 6.21 -40.66 50.46
CA ARG A 413 5.01 -41.20 49.79
C ARG A 413 4.42 -40.38 48.66
N GLY A 414 4.13 -40.91 47.51
CA GLY A 414 4.01 -42.28 47.03
C GLY A 414 3.52 -42.27 45.57
N SER A 415 4.09 -43.18 44.85
CA SER A 415 3.49 -44.25 44.05
C SER A 415 2.43 -43.87 43.01
N ARG A 416 2.53 -44.21 41.78
CA ARG A 416 2.57 -45.49 41.02
C ARG A 416 2.71 -45.16 39.52
N GLU A 417 3.70 -45.62 38.83
CA GLU A 417 3.86 -46.80 37.98
C GLU A 417 2.59 -47.17 37.19
N VAL A 418 2.73 -47.29 35.86
CA VAL A 418 2.90 -48.52 35.06
C VAL A 418 3.02 -48.12 33.57
N ARG A 419 4.14 -48.30 32.89
CA ARG A 419 4.57 -49.28 31.84
C ARG A 419 3.43 -49.70 30.90
N SER A 420 3.56 -49.66 29.59
CA SER A 420 4.32 -50.54 28.66
C SER A 420 3.97 -50.16 27.20
N THR A 421 4.91 -49.99 26.33
CA THR A 421 5.51 -50.81 25.29
C THR A 421 4.66 -51.23 24.09
N ARG A 422 5.27 -50.98 22.95
CA ARG A 422 5.35 -51.77 21.68
C ARG A 422 4.22 -51.57 20.64
N SER A 423 4.60 -50.98 19.50
CA SER A 423 5.00 -51.57 18.20
C SER A 423 3.88 -52.21 17.38
N GLY A 424 3.85 -51.90 16.11
CA GLY A 424 3.30 -52.79 15.07
C GLY A 424 2.74 -52.05 13.86
N GLU A 425 3.49 -51.90 12.90
CA GLU A 425 3.47 -52.08 11.46
C GLU A 425 2.11 -52.40 10.77
N ARG A 426 1.96 -51.68 9.62
CA ARG A 426 1.59 -52.14 8.26
C ARG A 426 0.17 -52.56 7.95
N ARG A 427 -0.36 -51.94 6.94
CA ARG A 427 -0.70 -52.43 5.57
C ARG A 427 -1.99 -51.83 5.00
N THR A 428 -1.80 -51.08 3.93
CA THR A 428 -2.49 -51.05 2.63
C THR A 428 -3.73 -51.93 2.43
N ARG A 429 -4.77 -51.34 1.82
CA ARG A 429 -5.47 -51.73 0.56
C ARG A 429 -6.87 -51.10 0.50
N SER A 430 -7.05 -50.24 -0.48
CA SER A 430 -7.95 -50.32 -1.67
C SER A 430 -9.22 -51.17 -1.53
N ASN A 431 -10.35 -50.53 -1.89
CA ASN A 431 -11.33 -50.91 -2.92
C ASN A 431 -12.53 -49.97 -2.85
N GLU A 432 -12.75 -49.26 -3.90
CA GLU A 432 -13.70 -49.41 -5.02
C GLU A 432 -15.15 -49.82 -4.66
N ALA A 433 -16.02 -48.93 -5.11
CA ALA A 433 -17.27 -49.13 -5.84
C ALA A 433 -18.50 -49.70 -5.13
N ARG A 434 -19.58 -48.95 -5.21
CA ARG A 434 -20.85 -49.18 -5.95
C ARG A 434 -21.98 -48.29 -5.44
N ARG A 435 -22.48 -47.50 -6.34
CA ARG A 435 -23.84 -47.30 -6.83
C ARG A 435 -25.00 -47.87 -5.96
N ALA A 436 -26.00 -47.06 -5.68
CA ALA A 436 -27.32 -47.05 -6.32
C ALA A 436 -28.29 -46.22 -5.50
N ASP A 437 -28.96 -45.31 -6.15
CA ASP A 437 -30.39 -45.08 -6.36
C ASP A 437 -31.34 -45.15 -5.16
N GLY A 438 -32.24 -44.17 -5.13
CA GLY A 438 -33.53 -44.29 -4.50
C GLY A 438 -34.12 -43.00 -3.94
N GLU A 439 -34.77 -42.27 -4.82
CA GLU A 439 -36.13 -41.69 -4.78
C GLU A 439 -36.60 -40.91 -3.56
N SER A 440 -36.88 -39.67 -3.90
CA SER A 440 -38.09 -38.87 -3.65
C SER A 440 -39.07 -39.34 -2.56
N ARG A 441 -39.45 -38.36 -1.73
CA ARG A 441 -40.88 -38.05 -1.45
C ARG A 441 -41.02 -36.66 -0.79
N SER A 442 -41.73 -35.84 -1.52
CA SER A 442 -42.48 -34.67 -1.11
C SER A 442 -43.54 -34.98 -0.05
N TYR A 443 -43.80 -34.10 0.87
CA TYR A 443 -45.13 -33.79 1.34
C TYR A 443 -45.26 -32.33 1.78
N SER A 444 -46.22 -31.69 1.16
CA SER A 444 -46.81 -30.40 1.37
C SER A 444 -47.90 -30.41 2.45
N HIS A 445 -48.34 -29.19 2.78
CA HIS A 445 -49.61 -28.79 3.43
C HIS A 445 -49.67 -28.91 4.97
N ASP A 446 -50.28 -28.04 5.71
CA ASP A 446 -51.30 -27.00 5.44
C ASP A 446 -51.44 -26.09 6.68
N GLU A 447 -51.93 -24.94 6.39
CA GLU A 447 -52.69 -23.91 7.10
C GLU A 447 -53.39 -24.21 8.43
N ARG A 448 -53.61 -23.09 9.11
CA ARG A 448 -54.78 -22.57 9.85
C ARG A 448 -54.58 -22.30 11.33
N ARG A 449 -54.66 -21.01 11.67
CA ARG A 449 -55.78 -20.27 12.35
C ARG A 449 -56.12 -20.84 13.73
N GLU A 450 -56.33 -20.11 14.75
CA GLU A 450 -57.07 -18.91 15.07
C GLU A 450 -57.03 -18.61 16.60
N ASN A 451 -57.07 -17.34 16.92
CA ASN A 451 -57.86 -16.70 17.98
C ASN A 451 -57.83 -17.16 19.45
N GLY A 452 -57.78 -16.15 20.30
CA GLY A 452 -58.44 -16.14 21.59
C GLY A 452 -57.77 -15.28 22.65
N ARG A 453 -57.96 -14.03 22.66
CA ARG A 453 -58.72 -13.12 23.57
C ARG A 453 -58.70 -13.41 25.06
N ARG A 454 -58.55 -12.27 25.76
CA ARG A 454 -59.07 -11.82 27.09
C ARG A 454 -58.12 -12.03 28.26
N SER A 455 -57.83 -10.99 28.96
CA SER A 455 -58.50 -9.95 29.75
C SER A 455 -58.21 -10.10 31.23
N GLY A 456 -58.06 -9.00 31.89
CA GLY A 456 -58.24 -8.82 33.32
C GLY A 456 -56.98 -8.37 34.03
N ASP A 457 -56.84 -7.24 34.34
CA ASP A 457 -57.49 -6.22 35.14
C ASP A 457 -56.90 -6.12 36.55
N ARG A 458 -56.60 -4.90 36.91
CA ARG A 458 -56.77 -4.22 38.20
C ARG A 458 -55.63 -4.14 39.25
N ARG A 459 -55.37 -2.89 39.44
CA ARG A 459 -55.33 -2.11 40.73
C ARG A 459 -54.07 -2.27 41.56
N SER A 460 -53.61 -1.27 42.23
CA SER A 460 -53.92 0.15 42.53
C SER A 460 -52.93 0.64 43.59
N LEU A 461 -52.75 1.97 43.59
CA LEU A 461 -52.53 2.85 44.73
C LEU A 461 -51.16 2.73 45.45
N SER A 462 -50.54 3.75 45.89
CA SER A 462 -50.84 5.11 46.24
C SER A 462 -49.56 5.86 46.69
N ASP A 463 -49.52 7.09 46.40
CA ASP A 463 -49.35 8.29 47.27
C ASP A 463 -47.97 8.61 47.79
N GLY A 464 -47.59 9.80 47.62
CA GLY A 464 -47.59 11.00 48.41
C GLY A 464 -46.50 11.97 48.02
N ARG A 465 -46.86 13.09 47.50
CA ARG A 465 -46.88 14.46 48.06
C ARG A 465 -45.60 14.93 48.70
N LYS A 466 -45.11 16.11 48.48
CA LYS A 466 -45.54 17.49 48.25
C LYS A 466 -44.29 18.31 47.94
N SER A 467 -44.27 19.29 47.23
CA SER A 467 -44.77 20.69 47.13
C SER A 467 -43.53 21.59 47.16
N SER A 468 -43.37 22.63 46.46
CA SER A 468 -44.09 23.82 46.09
C SER A 468 -43.13 24.77 45.36
N GLY A 469 -43.46 25.43 44.43
CA GLY A 469 -44.00 26.73 44.17
C GLY A 469 -42.92 27.57 43.51
N GLY A 470 -43.10 28.42 42.58
CA GLY A 470 -44.18 29.07 41.94
C GLY A 470 -43.65 30.18 41.04
N ARG A 471 -44.40 30.40 39.96
CA ARG A 471 -44.74 31.64 39.29
C ARG A 471 -43.64 32.45 38.56
N SER A 472 -43.79 32.55 37.29
CA SER A 472 -44.62 33.37 36.35
C SER A 472 -43.88 34.66 36.00
N ALA A 473 -43.80 35.18 34.86
CA ALA A 473 -44.57 35.35 33.68
C ALA A 473 -43.80 36.27 32.70
N GLU A 474 -43.92 36.00 31.44
CA GLU A 474 -44.41 36.88 30.37
C GLU A 474 -43.67 38.15 29.95
N ARG A 475 -43.47 38.15 28.61
CA ARG A 475 -43.66 39.25 27.62
C ARG A 475 -42.46 39.88 26.97
N ASN A 476 -42.36 39.58 25.69
CA ASN A 476 -41.91 40.48 24.61
C ASN A 476 -42.78 41.73 24.53
N PRO A 477 -42.38 42.86 23.93
CA PRO A 477 -41.95 43.00 22.53
C PRO A 477 -40.91 44.11 22.21
N ARG A 478 -40.46 44.13 20.96
CA ARG A 478 -39.81 45.23 20.22
C ARG A 478 -40.72 46.49 20.14
N PRO A 479 -40.30 47.73 19.71
CA PRO A 479 -39.43 48.06 18.58
C PRO A 479 -38.57 49.37 18.66
N ASP A 480 -37.74 49.56 17.59
CA ASP A 480 -37.34 50.80 16.87
C ASP A 480 -36.88 52.09 17.58
N GLY A 481 -35.85 52.69 16.95
CA GLY A 481 -35.65 54.12 16.97
C GLY A 481 -34.20 54.61 16.96
N THR A 482 -33.60 54.75 15.81
CA THR A 482 -32.92 55.95 15.22
C THR A 482 -32.14 56.94 16.06
N HIS A 483 -31.12 57.48 15.39
CA HIS A 483 -30.39 58.80 15.53
C HIS A 483 -29.15 58.74 16.45
N SER A 484 -27.99 59.02 15.95
CA SER A 484 -27.41 60.19 15.25
C SER A 484 -26.28 60.81 16.07
N SER A 485 -25.22 61.09 15.36
CA SER A 485 -24.25 62.17 15.48
C SER A 485 -23.09 62.14 16.46
N GLY A 486 -21.95 62.30 15.87
CA GLY A 486 -20.95 63.36 16.13
C GLY A 486 -19.82 62.89 17.06
N GLY A 487 -18.62 63.03 16.77
CA GLY A 487 -17.82 63.96 16.07
C GLY A 487 -16.38 63.86 16.58
N ARG A 488 -15.47 64.10 15.68
CA ARG A 488 -14.19 64.83 15.86
C ARG A 488 -13.16 64.23 16.83
N SER A 489 -11.93 64.18 16.54
CA SER A 489 -10.92 64.62 15.57
C SER A 489 -9.56 64.66 16.25
N ARG A 490 -8.55 64.66 15.41
CA ARG A 490 -7.20 65.22 15.58
C ARG A 490 -6.11 64.14 15.83
N ASP A 491 -5.30 64.01 14.85
CA ASP A 491 -4.10 64.80 14.40
C ASP A 491 -2.86 64.41 15.21
N SER A 492 -1.83 64.01 14.57
CA SER A 492 -0.71 64.78 13.99
C SER A 492 0.40 63.77 13.55
N GLN A 493 0.81 63.80 12.29
CA GLN A 493 1.94 64.55 11.71
C GLN A 493 3.26 64.27 12.41
N ARG A 494 4.29 63.86 11.71
CA ARG A 494 5.19 64.56 10.76
C ARG A 494 6.29 63.54 10.34
N SER A 495 6.58 63.39 9.07
CA SER A 495 7.46 64.14 8.17
C SER A 495 8.98 63.96 8.52
N ARG A 496 9.87 63.78 7.65
CA ARG A 496 10.31 64.38 6.40
C ARG A 496 11.56 63.63 5.89
N ARG A 497 11.63 63.40 4.57
CA ARG A 497 12.59 63.99 3.61
C ARG A 497 14.04 63.57 3.79
N SER A 498 14.82 63.31 2.75
CA SER A 498 15.06 63.94 1.46
C SER A 498 16.00 63.03 0.63
N ASP A 499 15.80 62.87 -0.64
CA ASP A 499 16.40 63.61 -1.78
C ASP A 499 17.83 63.20 -2.17
N GLY A 500 18.01 63.02 -3.46
CA GLY A 500 19.21 63.23 -4.19
C GLY A 500 19.44 62.25 -5.36
N THR A 501 18.79 62.38 -6.48
CA THR A 501 19.20 63.04 -7.75
C THR A 501 20.53 62.57 -8.40
N GLY A 502 20.42 62.32 -9.69
CA GLY A 502 21.45 62.47 -10.70
C GLY A 502 21.59 61.24 -11.57
N SER A 503 21.02 61.09 -12.70
CA SER A 503 21.07 61.77 -13.98
C SER A 503 22.22 61.29 -14.91
N ARG A 504 21.78 60.86 -16.07
CA ARG A 504 22.32 61.01 -17.44
C ARG A 504 23.43 60.04 -17.92
N ARG A 505 23.08 59.43 -19.00
CA ARG A 505 23.25 59.62 -20.46
C ARG A 505 24.38 58.75 -20.99
N GLU A 506 24.13 58.03 -21.98
CA GLU A 506 24.00 58.12 -23.44
C GLU A 506 25.10 57.34 -24.17
N GLN A 507 24.63 56.74 -25.25
CA GLN A 507 25.30 56.48 -26.54
C GLN A 507 25.95 55.12 -26.78
N GLY A 508 25.26 54.38 -27.64
CA GLY A 508 25.94 53.49 -28.59
C GLY A 508 26.63 54.30 -29.68
N PRO A 509 27.08 53.79 -30.78
CA PRO A 509 26.66 52.62 -31.55
C PRO A 509 27.77 51.87 -32.32
N ALA A 510 27.36 50.80 -33.06
CA ALA A 510 27.90 50.34 -34.39
C ALA A 510 29.35 49.79 -34.42
N SER A 511 29.74 48.82 -35.15
CA SER A 511 29.39 48.26 -36.43
C SER A 511 30.39 47.16 -36.85
N ASN A 512 29.90 46.25 -37.68
CA ASN A 512 30.58 45.67 -38.85
C ASN A 512 31.75 44.67 -38.73
N GLY A 513 31.52 43.60 -39.48
CA GLY A 513 32.51 43.02 -40.38
C GLY A 513 32.62 41.52 -40.28
N SER A 514 31.83 40.73 -40.98
CA SER A 514 32.00 40.11 -42.28
C SER A 514 33.24 39.21 -42.42
N ARG A 515 32.93 38.01 -42.82
CA ARG A 515 33.54 37.12 -43.83
C ARG A 515 33.85 35.70 -43.32
N GLY A 516 33.05 34.76 -43.86
CA GLY A 516 33.54 33.39 -44.04
C GLY A 516 34.48 33.33 -45.26
N PRO A 517 34.72 32.19 -45.89
CA PRO A 517 34.42 30.78 -45.63
C PRO A 517 35.68 29.89 -45.80
N GLY A 518 35.61 28.61 -45.52
CA GLY A 518 36.67 27.68 -45.89
C GLY A 518 36.32 26.21 -45.71
N ARG A 519 36.05 25.58 -46.83
CA ARG A 519 35.93 24.15 -47.12
C ARG A 519 37.14 23.32 -46.75
N GLY A 520 36.93 22.02 -46.51
CA GLY A 520 37.92 20.97 -46.76
C GLY A 520 37.70 19.71 -45.92
N ARG A 521 36.99 18.78 -46.50
CA ARG A 521 37.20 17.35 -46.68
C ARG A 521 38.44 16.73 -45.99
N ARG A 522 38.20 15.72 -45.12
CA ARG A 522 38.40 14.28 -45.44
C ARG A 522 37.63 13.45 -44.44
#